data_a8dcf9467edb67610c833aab64af0950
#
_entry.id   a8dcf9467edb67610c833aab64af0950
#
_cell.length_a   1.000
_cell.length_b   1.000
_cell.length_c   1.000
_cell.angle_alpha   90.00
_cell.angle_beta   90.00
_cell.angle_gamma   90.00
#
_symmetry.space_group_name_H-M   'P 1'
#
loop_
_entity.id
_entity.type
_entity.pdbx_description
1 polymer ?
#
loop_
_entity_poly.entity_id
_entity_poly.type
_entity_poly.pdbx_seq_one_letter_code
_entity_poly.pdbx_strand_id
1 'polypeptide(L)'
;MRLFLSDTFYEAVLSLPKKIQSKVIAFQKKFRENNAANGIHLEPIAQFKDNALRSARVDDDYRAIIGVLGDDAYHLLYVGKHEDAYNWGMRKRFAWNEHTQSCQLITVTEAEEVVSKATPDSAENAFFKDVTDEKLLAIGVPQELLGKVRAIQTLDDLDPLDDMLPNDAYENIFNLMDGENIDDIIADIESGRAKADEDELLSDNNKRRFVELTDDDELQRIIDKDMDIWQLFLHPSQRKLVNADYKGTMKVS
;
A
#
# COMPACT_ATOMS: atom_id res chain seq x y z
N MET A 1 -10.26 17.50 6.47
CA MET A 1 -10.20 16.04 6.25
C MET A 1 -9.53 15.77 4.91
N ARG A 2 -8.52 14.92 4.87
CA ARG A 2 -7.85 14.45 3.66
C ARG A 2 -8.26 13.01 3.40
N LEU A 3 -8.44 12.64 2.14
CA LEU A 3 -8.86 11.32 1.74
C LEU A 3 -7.94 10.79 0.64
N PHE A 4 -7.35 9.64 0.90
CA PHE A 4 -6.42 8.97 -0.01
C PHE A 4 -7.05 7.71 -0.57
N LEU A 5 -6.83 7.45 -1.85
CA LEU A 5 -7.19 6.23 -2.55
C LEU A 5 -5.96 5.33 -2.62
N SER A 6 -6.05 4.10 -2.13
CA SER A 6 -4.99 3.10 -2.35
C SER A 6 -5.20 2.34 -3.66
N ASP A 7 -4.12 1.76 -4.17
CA ASP A 7 -4.13 0.83 -5.30
C ASP A 7 -5.07 -0.36 -5.04
N THR A 8 -4.97 -0.98 -3.87
CA THR A 8 -5.81 -2.12 -3.45
C THR A 8 -7.30 -1.77 -3.38
N PHE A 9 -7.65 -0.54 -2.94
CA PHE A 9 -9.05 -0.12 -2.95
C PHE A 9 -9.56 0.06 -4.39
N TYR A 10 -8.75 0.67 -5.25
CA TYR A 10 -9.10 0.88 -6.64
C TYR A 10 -9.35 -0.43 -7.37
N GLU A 11 -8.46 -1.41 -7.22
CA GLU A 11 -8.64 -2.77 -7.76
C GLU A 11 -9.92 -3.43 -7.25
N ALA A 12 -10.15 -3.33 -5.93
CA ALA A 12 -11.38 -3.86 -5.33
C ALA A 12 -12.62 -3.22 -5.95
N VAL A 13 -12.65 -1.88 -6.14
CA VAL A 13 -13.77 -1.19 -6.79
C VAL A 13 -13.99 -1.67 -8.22
N LEU A 14 -12.92 -1.81 -9.02
CA LEU A 14 -13.04 -2.26 -10.40
C LEU A 14 -13.59 -3.69 -10.52
N SER A 15 -13.34 -4.55 -9.52
CA SER A 15 -13.87 -5.91 -9.46
C SER A 15 -15.39 -5.99 -9.14
N LEU A 16 -15.97 -4.89 -8.63
CA LEU A 16 -17.38 -4.84 -8.23
C LEU A 16 -18.31 -4.60 -9.44
N PRO A 17 -19.58 -5.09 -9.37
CA PRO A 17 -20.59 -4.75 -10.35
C PRO A 17 -20.80 -3.23 -10.45
N LYS A 18 -21.04 -2.69 -11.66
CA LYS A 18 -21.22 -1.25 -11.91
C LYS A 18 -22.21 -0.56 -10.96
N LYS A 19 -23.32 -1.25 -10.61
CA LYS A 19 -24.30 -0.74 -9.62
C LYS A 19 -23.65 -0.51 -8.24
N ILE A 20 -22.72 -1.37 -7.82
CA ILE A 20 -22.04 -1.23 -6.54
C ILE A 20 -20.93 -0.18 -6.64
N GLN A 21 -20.20 -0.09 -7.75
CA GLN A 21 -19.24 1.01 -8.01
C GLN A 21 -19.91 2.37 -7.81
N SER A 22 -21.13 2.57 -8.36
CA SER A 22 -21.90 3.81 -8.14
C SER A 22 -22.22 4.09 -6.66
N LYS A 23 -22.47 3.03 -5.87
CA LYS A 23 -22.68 3.18 -4.40
C LYS A 23 -21.38 3.54 -3.68
N VAL A 24 -20.24 2.98 -4.09
CA VAL A 24 -18.93 3.33 -3.53
C VAL A 24 -18.58 4.79 -3.80
N ILE A 25 -18.88 5.30 -5.01
CA ILE A 25 -18.69 6.71 -5.35
C ILE A 25 -19.57 7.62 -4.47
N ALA A 26 -20.86 7.25 -4.33
CA ALA A 26 -21.77 8.00 -3.44
C ALA A 26 -21.32 7.95 -1.97
N PHE A 27 -20.80 6.81 -1.51
CA PHE A 27 -20.21 6.66 -0.18
C PHE A 27 -19.01 7.58 -0.02
N GLN A 28 -18.06 7.62 -0.96
CA GLN A 28 -16.86 8.45 -0.89
C GLN A 28 -17.21 9.94 -0.75
N LYS A 29 -18.18 10.45 -1.54
CA LYS A 29 -18.68 11.82 -1.42
C LYS A 29 -19.24 12.10 -0.04
N LYS A 30 -20.14 11.24 0.45
CA LYS A 30 -20.74 11.37 1.78
C LYS A 30 -19.70 11.27 2.89
N PHE A 31 -18.67 10.41 2.72
CA PHE A 31 -17.58 10.28 3.69
C PHE A 31 -16.76 11.57 3.77
N ARG A 32 -16.48 12.21 2.64
CA ARG A 32 -15.79 13.51 2.61
C ARG A 32 -16.59 14.63 3.25
N GLU A 33 -17.90 14.67 3.00
CA GLU A 33 -18.77 15.69 3.62
C GLU A 33 -18.82 15.54 5.14
N ASN A 34 -19.02 14.33 5.63
CA ASN A 34 -19.12 14.03 7.06
C ASN A 34 -18.87 12.54 7.34
N ASN A 35 -17.64 12.18 7.70
CA ASN A 35 -17.27 10.81 8.05
C ASN A 35 -17.93 10.28 9.34
N ALA A 36 -18.45 11.18 10.20
CA ALA A 36 -19.19 10.85 11.42
C ALA A 36 -20.70 10.72 11.18
N ALA A 37 -21.20 10.90 9.94
CA ALA A 37 -22.63 10.79 9.65
C ALA A 37 -23.17 9.39 10.01
N ASN A 38 -24.34 9.32 10.62
CA ASN A 38 -24.98 8.08 11.10
C ASN A 38 -25.07 6.97 10.03
N GLY A 39 -25.12 7.31 8.75
CA GLY A 39 -25.17 6.31 7.67
C GLY A 39 -23.80 5.80 7.23
N ILE A 40 -22.69 6.36 7.71
CA ILE A 40 -21.33 5.94 7.43
C ILE A 40 -20.87 4.84 8.39
N HIS A 41 -21.25 4.93 9.67
CA HIS A 41 -20.84 3.97 10.70
C HIS A 41 -19.33 3.69 10.65
N LEU A 42 -18.50 4.75 10.70
CA LEU A 42 -17.06 4.61 10.80
C LEU A 42 -16.71 4.14 12.22
N GLU A 43 -16.32 2.89 12.35
CA GLU A 43 -16.11 2.27 13.65
C GLU A 43 -14.88 1.34 13.68
N PRO A 44 -14.21 1.23 14.82
CA PRO A 44 -13.21 0.20 15.03
C PRO A 44 -13.90 -1.17 15.09
N ILE A 45 -13.24 -2.18 14.55
CA ILE A 45 -13.70 -3.57 14.61
C ILE A 45 -12.85 -4.32 15.61
N ALA A 46 -13.48 -4.91 16.62
CA ALA A 46 -12.78 -5.58 17.73
C ALA A 46 -11.87 -6.76 17.25
N GLN A 47 -12.21 -7.37 16.13
CA GLN A 47 -11.43 -8.45 15.53
C GLN A 47 -10.21 -7.95 14.75
N PHE A 48 -10.11 -6.66 14.44
CA PHE A 48 -8.93 -6.13 13.76
C PHE A 48 -7.76 -6.05 14.74
N LYS A 49 -6.62 -6.63 14.35
CA LYS A 49 -5.39 -6.58 15.14
C LYS A 49 -4.79 -5.17 15.18
N ASP A 50 -5.14 -4.33 14.21
CA ASP A 50 -4.62 -2.97 14.06
C ASP A 50 -5.69 -1.92 14.39
N ASN A 51 -5.37 -1.09 15.37
CA ASN A 51 -6.23 0.03 15.77
C ASN A 51 -6.27 1.19 14.76
N ALA A 52 -5.39 1.22 13.77
CA ALA A 52 -5.45 2.18 12.67
C ALA A 52 -6.55 1.84 11.65
N LEU A 53 -7.04 0.59 11.64
CA LEU A 53 -8.08 0.16 10.72
C LEU A 53 -9.49 0.41 11.28
N ARG A 54 -10.37 0.87 10.41
CA ARG A 54 -11.80 1.10 10.68
C ARG A 54 -12.65 0.45 9.59
N SER A 55 -13.86 0.09 9.93
CA SER A 55 -14.89 -0.26 8.97
C SER A 55 -15.84 0.91 8.75
N ALA A 56 -16.25 1.13 7.51
CA ALA A 56 -17.27 2.11 7.16
C ALA A 56 -18.35 1.45 6.28
N ARG A 57 -19.61 1.84 6.47
CA ARG A 57 -20.75 1.27 5.76
C ARG A 57 -20.93 1.94 4.40
N VAL A 58 -20.78 1.17 3.34
CA VAL A 58 -21.12 1.59 1.96
C VAL A 58 -22.63 1.46 1.72
N ASP A 59 -23.16 0.27 2.02
CA ASP A 59 -24.61 -0.05 2.04
C ASP A 59 -24.90 -1.19 3.02
N ASP A 60 -26.04 -1.88 2.89
CA ASP A 60 -26.42 -2.97 3.80
C ASP A 60 -25.45 -4.15 3.71
N ASP A 61 -24.96 -4.46 2.50
CA ASP A 61 -24.15 -5.64 2.21
C ASP A 61 -22.65 -5.35 2.10
N TYR A 62 -22.24 -4.09 1.83
CA TYR A 62 -20.86 -3.73 1.51
C TYR A 62 -20.22 -2.84 2.58
N ARG A 63 -18.94 -3.09 2.83
CA ARG A 63 -18.09 -2.31 3.75
C ARG A 63 -16.84 -1.84 3.06
N ALA A 64 -16.41 -0.63 3.42
CA ALA A 64 -15.08 -0.12 3.12
C ALA A 64 -14.19 -0.26 4.35
N ILE A 65 -12.93 -0.66 4.15
CA ILE A 65 -11.90 -0.65 5.18
C ILE A 65 -11.08 0.63 5.00
N ILE A 66 -10.98 1.38 6.07
CA ILE A 66 -10.36 2.70 6.13
C ILE A 66 -9.16 2.64 7.05
N GLY A 67 -7.99 3.06 6.57
CA GLY A 67 -6.82 3.33 7.39
C GLY A 67 -6.86 4.76 7.92
N VAL A 68 -6.55 4.95 9.18
CA VAL A 68 -6.51 6.27 9.83
C VAL A 68 -5.13 6.49 10.40
N LEU A 69 -4.41 7.48 9.87
CA LEU A 69 -3.11 7.93 10.37
C LEU A 69 -3.19 9.40 10.76
N GLY A 70 -2.91 9.67 12.05
CA GLY A 70 -3.11 11.01 12.60
C GLY A 70 -4.58 11.42 12.68
N ASP A 71 -4.84 12.71 12.89
CA ASP A 71 -6.18 13.20 13.25
C ASP A 71 -7.08 13.49 12.04
N ASP A 72 -6.54 13.60 10.83
CA ASP A 72 -7.31 14.09 9.67
C ASP A 72 -6.98 13.42 8.32
N ALA A 73 -6.18 12.35 8.29
CA ALA A 73 -5.81 11.60 7.09
C ALA A 73 -6.48 10.22 7.08
N TYR A 74 -7.34 10.00 6.11
CA TYR A 74 -8.10 8.76 5.89
C TYR A 74 -7.69 8.11 4.59
N HIS A 75 -7.46 6.80 4.62
CA HIS A 75 -7.01 6.03 3.48
C HIS A 75 -8.04 4.96 3.14
N LEU A 76 -8.62 5.02 1.94
CA LEU A 76 -9.49 3.97 1.41
C LEU A 76 -8.61 2.78 1.03
N LEU A 77 -8.70 1.65 1.78
CA LEU A 77 -7.79 0.52 1.65
C LEU A 77 -8.42 -0.67 0.91
N TYR A 78 -9.69 -0.95 1.19
CA TYR A 78 -10.40 -2.06 0.56
C TYR A 78 -11.91 -1.82 0.58
N VAL A 79 -12.64 -2.44 -0.35
CA VAL A 79 -14.10 -2.47 -0.35
C VAL A 79 -14.59 -3.83 -0.85
N GLY A 80 -15.54 -4.41 -0.13
CA GLY A 80 -16.10 -5.72 -0.47
C GLY A 80 -17.40 -5.99 0.29
N LYS A 81 -17.95 -7.18 0.11
CA LYS A 81 -19.06 -7.64 0.95
C LYS A 81 -18.62 -7.65 2.41
N HIS A 82 -19.59 -7.51 3.31
CA HIS A 82 -19.34 -7.39 4.75
C HIS A 82 -18.33 -8.43 5.28
N GLU A 83 -18.55 -9.73 4.99
CA GLU A 83 -17.66 -10.79 5.46
C GLU A 83 -16.29 -10.73 4.79
N ASP A 84 -16.23 -10.48 3.48
CA ASP A 84 -14.97 -10.38 2.74
C ASP A 84 -14.13 -9.23 3.24
N ALA A 85 -14.74 -8.05 3.47
CA ALA A 85 -14.06 -6.87 3.98
C ALA A 85 -13.51 -7.09 5.40
N TYR A 86 -14.28 -7.76 6.26
CA TYR A 86 -13.84 -8.06 7.62
C TYR A 86 -12.70 -9.10 7.61
N ASN A 87 -12.83 -10.18 6.83
CA ASN A 87 -11.78 -11.18 6.67
C ASN A 87 -10.49 -10.57 6.10
N TRP A 88 -10.61 -9.61 5.20
CA TRP A 88 -9.48 -8.87 4.67
C TRP A 88 -8.82 -8.02 5.77
N GLY A 89 -9.60 -7.21 6.51
CA GLY A 89 -9.10 -6.31 7.55
C GLY A 89 -8.47 -7.03 8.73
N MET A 90 -8.99 -8.21 9.13
CA MET A 90 -8.42 -9.02 10.22
C MET A 90 -6.97 -9.47 9.95
N ARG A 91 -6.58 -9.57 8.69
CA ARG A 91 -5.26 -10.02 8.27
C ARG A 91 -4.32 -8.87 7.91
N LYS A 92 -4.77 -7.62 8.00
CA LYS A 92 -3.99 -6.45 7.57
C LYS A 92 -3.59 -5.58 8.76
N ARG A 93 -2.46 -4.92 8.58
CA ARG A 93 -2.00 -3.82 9.40
C ARG A 93 -1.65 -2.64 8.50
N PHE A 94 -1.97 -1.44 8.92
CA PHE A 94 -1.72 -0.22 8.20
C PHE A 94 -0.85 0.71 9.05
N ALA A 95 0.34 1.04 8.57
CA ALA A 95 1.31 1.82 9.34
C ALA A 95 2.09 2.78 8.44
N TRP A 96 2.60 3.84 9.05
CA TRP A 96 3.63 4.69 8.45
C TRP A 96 5.00 4.03 8.61
N ASN A 97 5.78 4.01 7.55
CA ASN A 97 7.17 3.55 7.57
C ASN A 97 8.11 4.75 7.52
N GLU A 98 8.85 4.97 8.62
CA GLU A 98 9.79 6.08 8.75
C GLU A 98 11.01 5.97 7.80
N HIS A 99 11.40 4.75 7.44
CA HIS A 99 12.54 4.53 6.53
C HIS A 99 12.23 4.91 5.09
N THR A 100 11.03 4.62 4.63
CA THR A 100 10.59 4.94 3.26
C THR A 100 9.80 6.23 3.18
N GLN A 101 9.31 6.77 4.31
CA GLN A 101 8.34 7.86 4.39
C GLN A 101 7.12 7.60 3.51
N SER A 102 6.52 6.44 3.70
CA SER A 102 5.29 6.03 3.02
C SER A 102 4.38 5.21 3.93
N CYS A 103 3.09 5.23 3.61
CA CYS A 103 2.13 4.32 4.22
C CYS A 103 2.35 2.90 3.70
N GLN A 104 2.28 1.92 4.59
CA GLN A 104 2.40 0.52 4.24
C GLN A 104 1.19 -0.28 4.70
N LEU A 105 0.75 -1.18 3.82
CA LEU A 105 -0.26 -2.18 4.12
C LEU A 105 0.43 -3.55 4.20
N ILE A 106 0.40 -4.16 5.38
CA ILE A 106 1.14 -5.37 5.72
C ILE A 106 0.13 -6.48 5.99
N THR A 107 0.34 -7.68 5.43
CA THR A 107 -0.47 -8.85 5.77
C THR A 107 0.15 -9.57 6.96
N VAL A 108 -0.62 -9.72 8.03
CA VAL A 108 -0.22 -10.41 9.27
C VAL A 108 -0.96 -11.75 9.35
N THR A 109 -0.22 -12.86 9.30
CA THR A 109 -0.78 -14.20 9.48
C THR A 109 -0.59 -14.67 10.92
N GLU A 110 -1.48 -15.56 11.43
CA GLU A 110 -1.38 -16.07 12.79
C GLU A 110 -0.10 -16.89 13.07
N ALA A 111 0.56 -17.36 11.99
CA ALA A 111 1.83 -18.09 12.09
C ALA A 111 3.04 -17.18 12.43
N GLU A 112 2.90 -15.86 12.38
CA GLU A 112 4.01 -14.91 12.58
C GLU A 112 4.39 -14.69 14.03
N GLU A 113 3.50 -14.97 14.97
CA GLU A 113 3.82 -14.93 16.41
C GLU A 113 4.78 -16.07 16.84
N VAL A 114 4.97 -17.09 16.00
CA VAL A 114 5.74 -18.31 16.34
C VAL A 114 7.13 -18.34 15.71
N VAL A 115 7.44 -17.55 14.67
CA VAL A 115 8.68 -17.70 13.87
C VAL A 115 9.68 -16.54 14.04
N SER A 116 9.85 -16.01 15.23
CA SER A 116 11.05 -15.19 15.54
C SER A 116 12.27 -16.03 15.93
N LYS A 117 12.26 -17.35 15.66
CA LYS A 117 13.39 -18.25 15.87
C LYS A 117 13.78 -18.90 14.54
N ALA A 118 14.45 -18.12 13.67
CA ALA A 118 15.22 -18.70 12.57
C ALA A 118 16.29 -19.62 13.20
N THR A 119 16.30 -20.89 12.79
CA THR A 119 17.35 -21.83 13.19
C THR A 119 18.67 -21.43 12.52
N PRO A 120 19.81 -21.51 13.19
CA PRO A 120 21.12 -21.04 12.69
C PRO A 120 21.63 -21.73 11.41
N ASP A 121 21.03 -22.83 11.00
CA ASP A 121 21.55 -23.70 9.93
C ASP A 121 21.16 -23.26 8.50
N SER A 122 20.26 -22.28 8.34
CA SER A 122 19.86 -21.75 7.01
C SER A 122 20.69 -20.55 6.53
N ALA A 123 21.60 -20.06 7.36
CA ALA A 123 22.28 -18.77 7.14
C ALA A 123 23.36 -18.80 6.04
N GLU A 124 23.98 -19.96 5.75
CA GLU A 124 25.10 -20.02 4.80
C GLU A 124 24.67 -19.86 3.31
N ASN A 125 23.44 -20.24 2.99
CA ASN A 125 22.89 -20.17 1.62
C ASN A 125 21.84 -19.05 1.45
N ALA A 126 21.61 -18.24 2.47
CA ALA A 126 20.64 -17.15 2.38
C ALA A 126 21.07 -16.09 1.36
N PHE A 127 20.16 -15.69 0.49
CA PHE A 127 20.43 -14.70 -0.58
C PHE A 127 20.95 -13.37 -0.02
N PHE A 128 20.38 -12.92 1.12
CA PHE A 128 20.72 -11.64 1.74
C PHE A 128 21.68 -11.75 2.93
N LYS A 129 22.55 -12.78 2.99
CA LYS A 129 23.49 -12.99 4.10
C LYS A 129 24.42 -11.79 4.35
N ASP A 130 24.83 -11.12 3.27
CA ASP A 130 25.78 -9.98 3.31
C ASP A 130 25.05 -8.61 3.40
N VAL A 131 23.71 -8.60 3.43
CA VAL A 131 22.88 -7.40 3.56
C VAL A 131 22.53 -7.21 5.03
N THR A 132 22.75 -6.02 5.61
CA THR A 132 22.38 -5.76 7.01
C THR A 132 20.88 -5.59 7.19
N ASP A 133 20.37 -5.77 8.44
CA ASP A 133 18.96 -5.55 8.74
C ASP A 133 18.56 -4.10 8.50
N GLU A 134 19.45 -3.15 8.81
CA GLU A 134 19.23 -1.72 8.57
C GLU A 134 18.98 -1.44 7.08
N LYS A 135 19.71 -2.10 6.18
CA LYS A 135 19.51 -1.94 4.74
C LYS A 135 18.20 -2.57 4.27
N LEU A 136 17.81 -3.73 4.82
CA LEU A 136 16.50 -4.33 4.53
C LEU A 136 15.35 -3.45 5.03
N LEU A 137 15.46 -2.88 6.21
CA LEU A 137 14.49 -1.91 6.73
C LEU A 137 14.45 -0.65 5.86
N ALA A 138 15.61 -0.15 5.40
CA ALA A 138 15.70 1.04 4.58
C ALA A 138 15.00 0.89 3.22
N ILE A 139 14.95 -0.33 2.66
CA ILE A 139 14.22 -0.64 1.43
C ILE A 139 12.74 -1.02 1.67
N GLY A 140 12.24 -0.82 2.88
CA GLY A 140 10.82 -0.92 3.21
C GLY A 140 10.35 -2.25 3.81
N VAL A 141 11.26 -3.20 4.07
CA VAL A 141 10.90 -4.47 4.73
C VAL A 141 10.42 -4.19 6.15
N PRO A 142 9.22 -4.63 6.55
CA PRO A 142 8.76 -4.49 7.94
C PRO A 142 9.62 -5.31 8.89
N GLN A 143 9.84 -4.79 10.11
CA GLN A 143 10.65 -5.43 11.16
C GLN A 143 10.23 -6.88 11.42
N GLU A 144 8.92 -7.14 11.47
CA GLU A 144 8.36 -8.46 11.71
C GLU A 144 8.56 -9.46 10.57
N LEU A 145 8.85 -9.00 9.36
CA LEU A 145 9.08 -9.83 8.20
C LEU A 145 10.56 -10.04 7.86
N LEU A 146 11.48 -9.39 8.58
CA LEU A 146 12.92 -9.55 8.40
C LEU A 146 13.35 -11.03 8.43
N GLY A 147 12.84 -11.81 9.38
CA GLY A 147 13.17 -13.24 9.49
C GLY A 147 12.76 -14.05 8.27
N LYS A 148 11.63 -13.72 7.65
CA LYS A 148 11.17 -14.39 6.43
C LYS A 148 12.00 -13.98 5.21
N VAL A 149 12.31 -12.70 5.08
CA VAL A 149 13.19 -12.20 4.01
C VAL A 149 14.59 -12.80 4.12
N ARG A 150 15.11 -12.95 5.35
CA ARG A 150 16.39 -13.63 5.61
C ARG A 150 16.42 -15.11 5.22
N ALA A 151 15.27 -15.76 5.19
CA ALA A 151 15.16 -17.18 4.82
C ALA A 151 15.15 -17.41 3.30
N ILE A 152 15.03 -16.37 2.49
CA ILE A 152 15.01 -16.46 1.02
C ILE A 152 16.37 -16.99 0.52
N GLN A 153 16.32 -18.04 -0.31
CA GLN A 153 17.49 -18.64 -0.98
C GLN A 153 17.35 -18.57 -2.51
N THR A 154 16.13 -18.58 -3.03
CA THR A 154 15.80 -18.58 -4.46
C THR A 154 14.66 -17.61 -4.75
N LEU A 155 14.43 -17.29 -6.02
CA LEU A 155 13.28 -16.49 -6.45
C LEU A 155 11.94 -17.13 -6.08
N ASP A 156 11.84 -18.46 -6.11
CA ASP A 156 10.61 -19.17 -5.75
C ASP A 156 10.24 -18.98 -4.26
N ASP A 157 11.21 -18.64 -3.39
CA ASP A 157 10.96 -18.35 -1.98
C ASP A 157 10.36 -16.95 -1.77
N LEU A 158 10.45 -16.08 -2.77
CA LEU A 158 9.86 -14.74 -2.73
C LEU A 158 8.36 -14.76 -3.02
N ASP A 159 7.89 -15.63 -3.93
CA ASP A 159 6.48 -15.71 -4.35
C ASP A 159 5.49 -15.77 -3.17
N PRO A 160 5.70 -16.62 -2.13
CA PRO A 160 4.79 -16.68 -0.97
C PRO A 160 4.76 -15.40 -0.14
N LEU A 161 5.72 -14.48 -0.32
CA LEU A 161 5.80 -13.22 0.40
C LEU A 161 5.09 -12.07 -0.32
N ASP A 162 4.61 -12.26 -1.55
CA ASP A 162 3.88 -11.25 -2.34
C ASP A 162 2.64 -10.74 -1.58
N ASP A 163 1.86 -11.65 -1.01
CA ASP A 163 0.68 -11.28 -0.21
C ASP A 163 1.02 -10.72 1.18
N MET A 164 2.27 -10.83 1.63
CA MET A 164 2.68 -10.52 3.01
C MET A 164 3.44 -9.21 3.12
N LEU A 165 4.40 -8.99 2.23
CA LEU A 165 5.19 -7.78 2.17
C LEU A 165 4.34 -6.60 1.64
N PRO A 166 4.63 -5.37 2.07
CA PRO A 166 4.19 -4.19 1.32
C PRO A 166 4.70 -4.27 -0.12
N ASN A 167 3.86 -3.88 -1.08
CA ASN A 167 4.20 -3.98 -2.50
C ASN A 167 5.55 -3.34 -2.84
N ASP A 168 5.85 -2.15 -2.27
CA ASP A 168 7.15 -1.49 -2.52
C ASP A 168 8.32 -2.30 -1.97
N ALA A 169 8.17 -2.92 -0.79
CA ALA A 169 9.20 -3.78 -0.22
C ALA A 169 9.41 -5.05 -1.06
N TYR A 170 8.32 -5.65 -1.56
CA TYR A 170 8.38 -6.80 -2.45
C TYR A 170 9.11 -6.46 -3.75
N GLU A 171 8.75 -5.34 -4.41
CA GLU A 171 9.43 -4.86 -5.62
C GLU A 171 10.92 -4.60 -5.39
N ASN A 172 11.28 -3.96 -4.27
CA ASN A 172 12.67 -3.67 -3.92
C ASN A 172 13.48 -4.96 -3.64
N ILE A 173 12.88 -5.96 -2.98
CA ILE A 173 13.50 -7.27 -2.78
C ILE A 173 13.68 -7.99 -4.11
N PHE A 174 12.68 -7.96 -5.00
CA PHE A 174 12.77 -8.57 -6.32
C PHE A 174 13.91 -7.93 -7.14
N ASN A 175 13.98 -6.59 -7.20
CA ASN A 175 15.03 -5.87 -7.91
C ASN A 175 16.42 -6.18 -7.36
N LEU A 176 16.56 -6.30 -6.03
CA LEU A 176 17.80 -6.69 -5.39
C LEU A 176 18.21 -8.13 -5.78
N MET A 177 17.25 -9.04 -5.89
CA MET A 177 17.49 -10.42 -6.34
C MET A 177 17.82 -10.50 -7.84
N ASP A 178 17.30 -9.59 -8.65
CA ASP A 178 17.62 -9.45 -10.08
C ASP A 178 18.99 -8.79 -10.31
N GLY A 179 19.67 -8.36 -9.25
CA GLY A 179 21.05 -7.86 -9.29
C GLY A 179 21.20 -6.35 -9.20
N GLU A 180 20.13 -5.62 -8.89
CA GLU A 180 20.22 -4.19 -8.59
C GLU A 180 21.03 -3.96 -7.30
N ASN A 181 21.78 -2.85 -7.24
CA ASN A 181 22.56 -2.52 -6.06
C ASN A 181 21.64 -1.97 -4.96
N ILE A 182 21.75 -2.52 -3.74
CA ILE A 182 20.91 -2.07 -2.61
C ILE A 182 21.11 -0.59 -2.26
N ASP A 183 22.31 -0.05 -2.45
CA ASP A 183 22.58 1.35 -2.16
C ASP A 183 21.94 2.28 -3.21
N ASP A 184 21.76 1.80 -4.45
CA ASP A 184 21.03 2.53 -5.49
C ASP A 184 19.51 2.52 -5.20
N ILE A 185 18.95 1.39 -4.73
CA ILE A 185 17.54 1.29 -4.30
C ILE A 185 17.30 2.25 -3.12
N ILE A 186 18.18 2.26 -2.11
CA ILE A 186 18.10 3.17 -0.97
C ILE A 186 18.17 4.63 -1.43
N ALA A 187 19.08 4.97 -2.34
CA ALA A 187 19.21 6.32 -2.88
C ALA A 187 17.94 6.78 -3.64
N ASP A 188 17.28 5.88 -4.38
CA ASP A 188 16.01 6.18 -5.04
C ASP A 188 14.91 6.45 -4.02
N ILE A 189 14.80 5.63 -2.97
CA ILE A 189 13.86 5.84 -1.87
C ILE A 189 14.12 7.18 -1.17
N GLU A 190 15.38 7.50 -0.87
CA GLU A 190 15.75 8.77 -0.26
C GLU A 190 15.38 9.96 -1.14
N SER A 191 15.56 9.85 -2.46
CA SER A 191 15.18 10.87 -3.43
C SER A 191 13.67 11.12 -3.51
N GLY A 192 12.88 10.09 -3.19
CA GLY A 192 11.41 10.13 -3.19
C GLY A 192 10.78 10.62 -1.88
N ARG A 193 11.59 10.89 -0.84
CA ARG A 193 11.10 11.46 0.43
C ARG A 193 10.66 12.91 0.25
N ALA A 194 9.73 13.34 1.08
CA ALA A 194 9.36 14.75 1.18
C ALA A 194 10.55 15.58 1.69
N LYS A 195 10.71 16.79 1.16
CA LYS A 195 11.66 17.76 1.74
C LYS A 195 11.12 18.29 3.06
N ALA A 196 12.00 18.93 3.85
CA ALA A 196 11.71 19.34 5.22
C ALA A 196 10.44 20.22 5.38
N ASP A 197 10.06 20.96 4.35
CA ASP A 197 8.89 21.86 4.37
C ASP A 197 7.71 21.30 3.54
N GLU A 198 7.81 20.06 3.04
CA GLU A 198 6.79 19.41 2.22
C GLU A 198 5.96 18.45 3.06
N ASP A 199 4.75 18.18 2.61
CA ASP A 199 3.85 17.23 3.22
C ASP A 199 4.31 15.79 2.93
N GLU A 200 4.67 15.05 3.96
CA GLU A 200 5.16 13.67 3.85
C GLU A 200 4.15 12.73 3.17
N LEU A 201 2.83 12.92 3.37
CA LEU A 201 1.80 12.12 2.72
C LEU A 201 1.72 12.39 1.21
N LEU A 202 2.33 13.49 0.72
CA LEU A 202 2.46 13.82 -0.70
C LEU A 202 3.86 13.52 -1.25
N SER A 203 4.72 12.83 -0.50
CA SER A 203 6.01 12.37 -0.99
C SER A 203 5.86 11.50 -2.24
N ASP A 204 6.89 11.45 -3.08
CA ASP A 204 6.88 10.59 -4.25
C ASP A 204 6.78 9.11 -3.85
N ASN A 205 7.39 8.70 -2.73
CA ASN A 205 7.29 7.34 -2.20
C ASN A 205 5.84 6.99 -1.83
N ASN A 206 5.12 7.88 -1.11
CA ASN A 206 3.73 7.59 -0.73
C ASN A 206 2.80 7.56 -1.95
N LYS A 207 3.04 8.42 -2.95
CA LYS A 207 2.24 8.47 -4.19
C LYS A 207 2.34 7.24 -5.08
N ARG A 208 3.27 6.33 -4.81
CA ARG A 208 3.35 5.03 -5.51
C ARG A 208 2.12 4.16 -5.23
N ARG A 209 1.50 4.33 -4.05
CA ARG A 209 0.39 3.47 -3.57
C ARG A 209 -0.84 4.24 -3.12
N PHE A 210 -0.71 5.55 -2.90
CA PHE A 210 -1.78 6.38 -2.36
C PHE A 210 -1.91 7.68 -3.16
N VAL A 211 -3.12 7.93 -3.67
CA VAL A 211 -3.46 9.16 -4.40
C VAL A 211 -4.45 9.96 -3.57
N GLU A 212 -4.14 11.22 -3.27
CA GLU A 212 -5.09 12.09 -2.58
C GLU A 212 -6.26 12.44 -3.50
N LEU A 213 -7.48 12.19 -3.05
CA LEU A 213 -8.69 12.63 -3.72
C LEU A 213 -8.96 14.09 -3.34
N THR A 214 -8.74 15.01 -4.27
CA THR A 214 -8.78 16.45 -4.01
C THR A 214 -10.19 17.01 -4.07
N ASP A 215 -11.10 16.37 -4.82
CA ASP A 215 -12.50 16.77 -4.94
C ASP A 215 -13.47 15.56 -4.91
N ASP A 216 -14.77 15.84 -4.85
CA ASP A 216 -15.82 14.84 -4.67
C ASP A 216 -16.04 13.96 -5.91
N ASP A 217 -15.71 14.47 -7.10
CA ASP A 217 -15.95 13.79 -8.37
C ASP A 217 -14.71 13.05 -8.91
N GLU A 218 -13.56 13.16 -8.22
CA GLU A 218 -12.29 12.61 -8.69
C GLU A 218 -12.33 11.09 -8.82
N LEU A 219 -12.84 10.38 -7.82
CA LEU A 219 -13.00 8.91 -7.89
C LEU A 219 -13.93 8.51 -9.05
N GLN A 220 -15.02 9.27 -9.28
CA GLN A 220 -15.92 9.01 -10.41
C GLN A 220 -15.17 9.17 -11.74
N ARG A 221 -14.41 10.27 -11.89
CA ARG A 221 -13.63 10.51 -13.11
C ARG A 221 -12.59 9.44 -13.38
N ILE A 222 -11.92 8.94 -12.33
CA ILE A 222 -10.94 7.87 -12.42
C ILE A 222 -11.60 6.59 -12.91
N ILE A 223 -12.74 6.20 -12.33
CA ILE A 223 -13.49 5.00 -12.70
C ILE A 223 -14.07 5.11 -14.11
N ASP A 224 -14.62 6.27 -14.47
CA ASP A 224 -15.26 6.48 -15.80
C ASP A 224 -14.25 6.50 -16.95
N LYS A 225 -13.01 6.90 -16.68
CA LYS A 225 -11.93 6.88 -17.67
C LYS A 225 -11.37 5.48 -17.90
N ASP A 226 -11.80 4.51 -17.11
CA ASP A 226 -11.26 3.14 -17.14
C ASP A 226 -9.71 3.13 -17.12
N MET A 227 -9.15 4.00 -16.24
CA MET A 227 -7.70 4.17 -16.13
C MET A 227 -7.07 2.89 -15.59
N ASP A 228 -6.04 2.44 -16.27
CA ASP A 228 -5.22 1.36 -15.75
C ASP A 228 -4.57 1.77 -14.41
N ILE A 229 -4.44 0.81 -13.50
CA ILE A 229 -3.88 1.06 -12.16
C ILE A 229 -2.51 1.72 -12.22
N TRP A 230 -1.67 1.31 -13.17
CA TRP A 230 -0.34 1.86 -13.36
C TRP A 230 -0.33 3.35 -13.75
N GLN A 231 -1.41 3.87 -14.37
CA GLN A 231 -1.53 5.30 -14.72
C GLN A 231 -1.76 6.19 -13.50
N LEU A 232 -2.41 5.65 -12.48
CA LEU A 232 -2.68 6.35 -11.22
C LEU A 232 -1.50 6.29 -10.25
N PHE A 233 -0.86 5.12 -10.17
CA PHE A 233 0.17 4.79 -9.19
C PHE A 233 1.55 4.63 -9.84
N LEU A 234 1.87 5.53 -10.78
CA LEU A 234 3.16 5.55 -11.47
C LEU A 234 4.32 5.74 -10.49
N HIS A 235 5.36 4.91 -10.68
CA HIS A 235 6.65 5.18 -10.07
C HIS A 235 7.15 6.60 -10.41
N PRO A 236 7.83 7.34 -9.51
CA PRO A 236 8.29 8.69 -9.77
C PRO A 236 9.13 8.84 -11.04
N SER A 237 10.00 7.86 -11.34
CA SER A 237 10.78 7.82 -12.58
C SER A 237 9.90 7.72 -13.82
N GLN A 238 8.87 6.86 -13.79
CA GLN A 238 7.91 6.72 -14.88
C GLN A 238 7.06 7.98 -15.03
N ARG A 239 6.64 8.60 -13.91
CA ARG A 239 5.88 9.84 -13.91
C ARG A 239 6.67 10.99 -14.54
N LYS A 240 7.98 11.09 -14.26
CA LYS A 240 8.87 12.05 -14.93
C LYS A 240 8.91 11.83 -16.44
N LEU A 241 8.95 10.57 -16.89
CA LEU A 241 8.92 10.23 -18.31
C LEU A 241 7.59 10.57 -18.98
N VAL A 242 6.46 10.24 -18.34
CA VAL A 242 5.11 10.53 -18.89
C VAL A 242 4.83 12.03 -18.97
N ASN A 243 5.31 12.81 -18.00
CA ASN A 243 5.06 14.26 -17.95
C ASN A 243 6.12 15.10 -18.70
N ALA A 244 7.17 14.47 -19.25
CA ALA A 244 8.20 15.21 -19.97
C ALA A 244 7.75 15.55 -21.40
N ASP A 245 7.96 16.80 -21.81
CA ASP A 245 7.71 17.27 -23.16
C ASP A 245 8.82 16.75 -24.10
N TYR A 246 8.54 15.71 -24.87
CA TYR A 246 9.49 15.13 -25.82
C TYR A 246 9.28 15.70 -27.24
N LYS A 247 10.34 16.23 -27.82
CA LYS A 247 10.37 16.57 -29.25
C LYS A 247 10.82 15.34 -30.06
N GLY A 248 9.92 14.38 -30.27
CA GLY A 248 10.23 13.17 -31.06
C GLY A 248 9.75 11.88 -30.44
N THR A 249 10.08 10.74 -31.03
CA THR A 249 9.70 9.41 -30.54
C THR A 249 10.68 8.99 -29.45
N MET A 250 10.16 8.68 -28.26
CA MET A 250 10.94 8.09 -27.17
C MET A 250 10.91 6.57 -27.28
N LYS A 251 12.07 5.93 -27.17
CA LYS A 251 12.20 4.48 -27.06
C LYS A 251 12.51 4.16 -25.59
N VAL A 252 11.60 3.45 -24.92
CA VAL A 252 11.81 2.92 -23.59
C VAL A 252 12.32 1.50 -23.77
N SER A 253 13.50 1.20 -23.25
CA SER A 253 14.10 -0.15 -23.25
C SER A 253 14.10 -0.68 -21.85
#